data_ad315263f60b22effc84663eccf68329
#
_entry.id   ad315263f60b22effc84663eccf68329
#
_cell.length_a   1.000
_cell.length_b   1.000
_cell.length_c   1.000
_cell.angle_alpha   90.00
_cell.angle_beta   90.00
_cell.angle_gamma   90.00
#
_symmetry.space_group_name_H-M   'P 1'
#
loop_
_entity.id
_entity.type
_entity.pdbx_description
1 polymer ?
#
loop_
_entity_poly.entity_id
_entity_poly.type
_entity_poly.pdbx_seq_one_letter_code
_entity_poly.pdbx_strand_id
1 'polypeptide(L)'
;MKWTACLLVGLIGVLCPLAPAGAESSEGSSPGVHLAVSGQIAKIESGLLFVKTPYGLQMRTISPNKADRIGLYDARVGDEVWLLVDSGNVLLDATRPGGEDFANHKVVAGRIRYADPFWREIQLSTPAGFERFEVDTLVGSKLSVFQEGMPVTIELDADNVMIDIRPNR
;
A
#
# COMPACT_ATOMS: atom_id res chain seq x y z
N MET A 1 -47.17 68.69 -7.16
CA MET A 1 -46.60 69.36 -8.37
C MET A 1 -45.27 68.74 -8.71
N LYS A 2 -45.13 68.28 -9.95
CA LYS A 2 -43.89 68.01 -10.70
C LYS A 2 -42.91 66.93 -10.11
N TRP A 3 -42.92 65.70 -10.60
CA TRP A 3 -42.20 65.14 -11.75
C TRP A 3 -40.68 65.33 -11.69
N THR A 4 -39.96 64.24 -11.51
CA THR A 4 -38.94 63.84 -12.49
C THR A 4 -38.51 62.38 -12.27
N ALA A 5 -38.68 61.58 -13.29
CA ALA A 5 -38.16 60.22 -13.38
C ALA A 5 -36.65 60.26 -13.68
N CYS A 6 -35.88 59.42 -13.09
CA CYS A 6 -34.52 59.14 -13.54
C CYS A 6 -34.36 57.62 -13.79
N LEU A 7 -34.26 57.28 -15.04
CA LEU A 7 -33.93 55.95 -15.54
C LEU A 7 -32.44 55.68 -15.23
N LEU A 8 -32.16 54.65 -14.48
CA LEU A 8 -30.80 54.10 -14.31
C LEU A 8 -30.73 52.76 -15.03
N VAL A 9 -30.03 52.78 -16.15
CA VAL A 9 -29.70 51.61 -16.94
C VAL A 9 -28.68 50.79 -16.18
N GLY A 10 -29.10 49.62 -15.70
CA GLY A 10 -28.20 48.67 -15.05
C GLY A 10 -27.35 47.90 -16.07
N LEU A 11 -26.06 48.10 -16.00
CA LEU A 11 -25.07 47.33 -16.72
C LEU A 11 -24.95 45.94 -16.06
N ILE A 12 -25.46 44.90 -16.72
CA ILE A 12 -25.28 43.52 -16.27
C ILE A 12 -23.88 43.10 -16.69
N GLY A 13 -22.95 43.15 -15.72
CA GLY A 13 -21.64 42.54 -15.84
C GLY A 13 -21.77 41.03 -15.75
N VAL A 14 -21.54 40.34 -16.87
CA VAL A 14 -21.40 38.89 -16.92
C VAL A 14 -20.07 38.55 -16.26
N LEU A 15 -20.12 38.11 -15.03
CA LEU A 15 -18.98 37.46 -14.37
C LEU A 15 -18.86 36.04 -14.92
N CYS A 16 -17.92 35.79 -15.83
CA CYS A 16 -17.50 34.44 -16.15
C CYS A 16 -16.78 33.86 -14.91
N PRO A 17 -17.25 32.72 -14.37
CA PRO A 17 -16.42 32.00 -13.37
C PRO A 17 -15.22 31.41 -14.10
N LEU A 18 -14.01 31.83 -13.72
CA LEU A 18 -12.79 31.07 -14.02
C LEU A 18 -12.97 29.70 -13.38
N ALA A 19 -13.12 28.68 -14.22
CA ALA A 19 -12.98 27.31 -13.78
C ALA A 19 -11.55 27.13 -13.24
N PRO A 20 -11.36 26.51 -12.05
CA PRO A 20 -10.04 26.14 -11.60
C PRO A 20 -9.49 25.13 -12.60
N ALA A 21 -8.29 25.42 -13.08
CA ALA A 21 -7.51 24.47 -13.87
C ALA A 21 -7.48 23.14 -13.16
N GLY A 22 -7.90 22.09 -13.87
CA GLY A 22 -7.96 20.75 -13.35
C GLY A 22 -6.63 20.38 -12.70
N ALA A 23 -6.69 20.03 -11.44
CA ALA A 23 -5.63 19.23 -10.84
C ALA A 23 -5.55 17.97 -11.68
N GLU A 24 -4.48 17.82 -12.43
CA GLU A 24 -4.09 16.53 -12.99
C GLU A 24 -3.96 15.59 -11.81
N SER A 25 -4.98 14.76 -11.63
CA SER A 25 -4.90 13.61 -10.76
C SER A 25 -3.74 12.79 -11.31
N SER A 26 -2.61 12.80 -10.59
CA SER A 26 -1.58 11.79 -10.80
C SER A 26 -2.32 10.46 -10.74
N GLU A 27 -2.38 9.75 -11.86
CA GLU A 27 -2.82 8.36 -11.90
C GLU A 27 -1.87 7.56 -11.02
N GLY A 28 -2.11 7.62 -9.70
CA GLY A 28 -1.46 6.79 -8.74
C GLY A 28 -1.81 5.36 -9.10
N SER A 29 -0.81 4.55 -9.40
CA SER A 29 -0.97 3.11 -9.55
C SER A 29 -1.82 2.61 -8.38
N SER A 30 -2.99 2.06 -8.66
CA SER A 30 -3.87 1.55 -7.61
C SER A 30 -3.12 0.47 -6.82
N PRO A 31 -3.25 0.43 -5.49
CA PRO A 31 -2.77 -0.69 -4.69
C PRO A 31 -3.25 -2.02 -5.27
N GLY A 32 -2.53 -3.11 -5.02
CA GLY A 32 -2.98 -4.45 -5.38
C GLY A 32 -4.35 -4.74 -4.78
N VAL A 33 -5.05 -5.72 -5.34
CA VAL A 33 -6.27 -6.22 -4.70
C VAL A 33 -5.84 -7.06 -3.51
N HIS A 34 -5.88 -6.46 -2.32
CA HIS A 34 -5.55 -7.11 -1.07
C HIS A 34 -6.81 -7.34 -0.26
N LEU A 35 -6.81 -8.40 0.53
CA LEU A 35 -7.91 -8.74 1.44
C LEU A 35 -7.45 -8.54 2.88
N ALA A 36 -8.15 -7.68 3.61
CA ALA A 36 -7.99 -7.56 5.05
C ALA A 36 -8.85 -8.62 5.76
N VAL A 37 -8.22 -9.43 6.61
CA VAL A 37 -8.88 -10.51 7.36
C VAL A 37 -8.60 -10.32 8.84
N SER A 38 -9.64 -10.15 9.65
CA SER A 38 -9.52 -10.13 11.11
C SER A 38 -9.55 -11.55 11.68
N GLY A 39 -8.84 -11.75 12.78
CA GLY A 39 -8.83 -13.03 13.47
C GLY A 39 -8.18 -12.96 14.84
N GLN A 40 -8.11 -14.10 15.48
CA GLN A 40 -7.49 -14.25 16.80
C GLN A 40 -6.33 -15.24 16.71
N ILE A 41 -5.21 -14.91 17.31
CA ILE A 41 -4.05 -15.78 17.35
C ILE A 41 -4.39 -17.05 18.13
N ALA A 42 -4.35 -18.18 17.45
CA ALA A 42 -4.63 -19.49 18.04
C ALA A 42 -3.34 -20.19 18.50
N LYS A 43 -2.22 -19.96 17.80
CA LYS A 43 -0.92 -20.55 18.10
C LYS A 43 0.19 -19.74 17.44
N ILE A 44 1.35 -19.69 18.08
CA ILE A 44 2.59 -19.14 17.52
C ILE A 44 3.65 -20.23 17.66
N GLU A 45 4.26 -20.57 16.55
CA GLU A 45 5.44 -21.44 16.49
C GLU A 45 6.57 -20.71 15.74
N SER A 46 7.77 -21.24 15.81
CA SER A 46 8.90 -20.64 15.11
C SER A 46 8.62 -20.50 13.60
N GLY A 47 8.46 -19.26 13.13
CA GLY A 47 8.18 -18.96 11.73
C GLY A 47 6.73 -19.21 11.26
N LEU A 48 5.81 -19.57 12.17
CA LEU A 48 4.42 -19.85 11.83
C LEU A 48 3.46 -19.15 12.80
N LEU A 49 2.49 -18.47 12.22
CA LEU A 49 1.37 -17.84 12.91
C LEU A 49 0.07 -18.57 12.53
N PHE A 50 -0.64 -19.09 13.53
CA PHE A 50 -1.94 -19.71 13.34
C PHE A 50 -3.03 -18.74 13.82
N VAL A 51 -3.90 -18.32 12.92
CA VAL A 51 -4.95 -17.35 13.20
C VAL A 51 -6.31 -17.97 12.94
N LYS A 52 -7.18 -17.93 13.95
CA LYS A 52 -8.57 -18.30 13.83
C LYS A 52 -9.34 -17.12 13.23
N THR A 53 -9.82 -17.28 12.01
CA THR A 53 -10.62 -16.29 11.28
C THR A 53 -12.08 -16.76 11.14
N PRO A 54 -13.00 -15.92 10.66
CA PRO A 54 -14.36 -16.34 10.30
C PRO A 54 -14.39 -17.48 9.26
N TYR A 55 -13.33 -17.65 8.49
CA TYR A 55 -13.19 -18.67 7.44
C TYR A 55 -12.46 -19.93 7.93
N GLY A 56 -12.17 -20.03 9.23
CA GLY A 56 -11.48 -21.16 9.86
C GLY A 56 -10.06 -20.82 10.33
N LEU A 57 -9.34 -21.85 10.75
CA LEU A 57 -7.95 -21.73 11.18
C LEU A 57 -7.05 -21.57 9.96
N GLN A 58 -6.29 -20.49 9.92
CA GLN A 58 -5.35 -20.19 8.86
C GLN A 58 -3.93 -20.20 9.39
N MET A 59 -3.03 -20.84 8.66
CA MET A 59 -1.59 -20.82 8.94
C MET A 59 -0.92 -19.79 8.04
N ARG A 60 -0.04 -18.97 8.61
CA ARG A 60 0.74 -17.96 7.90
C ARG A 60 2.21 -18.12 8.26
N THR A 61 3.06 -18.08 7.26
CA THR A 61 4.50 -17.98 7.48
C THR A 61 4.83 -16.55 7.90
N ILE A 62 5.66 -16.41 8.92
CA ILE A 62 6.14 -15.13 9.41
C ILE A 62 7.59 -15.27 9.84
N SER A 63 8.46 -14.40 9.33
CA SER A 63 9.85 -14.37 9.82
C SER A 63 9.93 -13.57 11.12
N PRO A 64 10.95 -13.83 11.97
CA PRO A 64 11.17 -13.01 13.16
C PRO A 64 11.28 -11.51 12.85
N ASN A 65 12.02 -11.15 11.80
CA ASN A 65 12.17 -9.76 11.38
C ASN A 65 10.84 -9.14 10.97
N LYS A 66 9.97 -9.91 10.30
CA LYS A 66 8.63 -9.42 9.98
C LYS A 66 7.79 -9.26 11.23
N ALA A 67 7.83 -10.23 12.13
CA ALA A 67 7.07 -10.17 13.38
C ALA A 67 7.46 -8.93 14.22
N ASP A 68 8.75 -8.59 14.25
CA ASP A 68 9.24 -7.38 14.92
C ASP A 68 8.67 -6.11 14.25
N ARG A 69 8.79 -5.99 12.92
CA ARG A 69 8.35 -4.80 12.19
C ARG A 69 6.85 -4.52 12.33
N ILE A 70 6.03 -5.56 12.33
CA ILE A 70 4.57 -5.44 12.44
C ILE A 70 4.06 -5.55 13.88
N GLY A 71 4.95 -5.42 14.87
CA GLY A 71 4.58 -5.41 16.29
C GLY A 71 4.02 -6.71 16.84
N LEU A 72 4.35 -7.86 16.22
CA LEU A 72 3.89 -9.18 16.67
C LEU A 72 4.94 -9.97 17.45
N TYR A 73 6.12 -9.41 17.74
CA TYR A 73 7.18 -10.13 18.44
C TYR A 73 6.78 -10.57 19.86
N ASP A 74 5.91 -9.81 20.54
CA ASP A 74 5.37 -10.08 21.87
C ASP A 74 3.91 -10.57 21.86
N ALA A 75 3.39 -10.93 20.66
CA ALA A 75 2.03 -11.40 20.50
C ALA A 75 1.79 -12.71 21.26
N ARG A 76 0.58 -12.88 21.75
CA ARG A 76 0.16 -14.05 22.55
C ARG A 76 -1.03 -14.73 21.94
N VAL A 77 -1.21 -15.99 22.27
CA VAL A 77 -2.44 -16.72 21.97
C VAL A 77 -3.61 -15.99 22.60
N GLY A 78 -4.66 -15.75 21.80
CA GLY A 78 -5.84 -15.00 22.18
C GLY A 78 -5.82 -13.53 21.73
N ASP A 79 -4.68 -12.99 21.32
CA ASP A 79 -4.62 -11.62 20.82
C ASP A 79 -5.37 -11.50 19.48
N GLU A 80 -6.09 -10.40 19.31
CA GLU A 80 -6.68 -10.04 18.02
C GLU A 80 -5.61 -9.53 17.06
N VAL A 81 -5.78 -9.87 15.78
CA VAL A 81 -4.86 -9.47 14.70
C VAL A 81 -5.64 -9.21 13.40
N TRP A 82 -5.21 -8.22 12.68
CA TRP A 82 -5.64 -7.95 11.31
C TRP A 82 -4.53 -8.38 10.37
N LEU A 83 -4.87 -9.17 9.36
CA LEU A 83 -3.96 -9.69 8.35
C LEU A 83 -4.28 -9.05 7.01
N LEU A 84 -3.26 -8.54 6.32
CA LEU A 84 -3.34 -8.16 4.92
C LEU A 84 -2.77 -9.30 4.08
N VAL A 85 -3.55 -9.82 3.15
CA VAL A 85 -3.13 -10.92 2.27
C VAL A 85 -3.33 -10.57 0.81
N ASP A 86 -2.48 -11.09 -0.05
CA ASP A 86 -2.63 -10.95 -1.50
C ASP A 86 -3.67 -11.93 -2.07
N SER A 87 -3.92 -11.86 -3.36
CA SER A 87 -4.84 -12.76 -4.08
C SER A 87 -4.41 -14.24 -4.02
N GLY A 88 -3.14 -14.52 -3.76
CA GLY A 88 -2.59 -15.85 -3.53
C GLY A 88 -2.68 -16.30 -2.07
N ASN A 89 -3.33 -15.50 -1.21
CA ASN A 89 -3.45 -15.74 0.22
C ASN A 89 -2.09 -15.74 0.97
N VAL A 90 -1.11 -15.05 0.42
CA VAL A 90 0.19 -14.81 1.09
C VAL A 90 0.06 -13.62 2.02
N LEU A 91 0.60 -13.74 3.23
CA LEU A 91 0.63 -12.65 4.20
C LEU A 91 1.55 -11.54 3.69
N LEU A 92 1.00 -10.36 3.49
CA LEU A 92 1.75 -9.15 3.14
C LEU A 92 2.13 -8.37 4.38
N ASP A 93 1.14 -8.15 5.25
CA ASP A 93 1.31 -7.39 6.47
C ASP A 93 0.32 -7.83 7.54
N ALA A 94 0.54 -7.40 8.79
CA ALA A 94 -0.38 -7.63 9.89
C ALA A 94 -0.28 -6.49 10.91
N THR A 95 -1.38 -6.23 11.61
CA THR A 95 -1.42 -5.23 12.69
C THR A 95 -2.32 -5.72 13.81
N ARG A 96 -2.12 -5.17 15.03
CA ARG A 96 -3.04 -5.36 16.15
C ARG A 96 -4.13 -4.29 16.14
N PRO A 97 -5.27 -4.50 16.80
CA PRO A 97 -6.25 -3.44 17.01
C PRO A 97 -5.61 -2.18 17.62
N GLY A 98 -5.78 -1.03 16.96
CA GLY A 98 -5.15 0.24 17.39
C GLY A 98 -3.69 0.40 16.98
N GLY A 99 -3.11 -0.55 16.24
CA GLY A 99 -1.82 -0.39 15.58
C GLY A 99 -1.89 0.46 14.31
N GLU A 100 -0.78 0.56 13.61
CA GLU A 100 -0.75 1.28 12.33
C GLU A 100 -1.71 0.63 11.32
N ASP A 101 -2.46 1.47 10.63
CA ASP A 101 -3.39 1.04 9.59
C ASP A 101 -2.61 0.73 8.30
N PHE A 102 -3.07 -0.27 7.55
CA PHE A 102 -2.57 -0.58 6.19
C PHE A 102 -2.71 0.60 5.22
N ALA A 103 -3.44 1.66 5.59
CA ALA A 103 -3.52 2.91 4.84
C ALA A 103 -2.16 3.65 4.70
N ASN A 104 -1.18 3.33 5.54
CA ASN A 104 0.16 3.92 5.46
C ASN A 104 1.06 3.26 4.40
N HIS A 105 0.58 2.26 3.70
CA HIS A 105 1.30 1.64 2.59
C HIS A 105 1.51 2.64 1.45
N LYS A 106 2.69 2.57 0.85
CA LYS A 106 3.07 3.41 -0.30
C LYS A 106 3.18 2.57 -1.55
N VAL A 107 2.80 3.15 -2.67
CA VAL A 107 2.91 2.51 -3.98
C VAL A 107 3.94 3.26 -4.81
N VAL A 108 4.93 2.55 -5.33
CA VAL A 108 6.00 3.10 -6.17
C VAL A 108 6.01 2.39 -7.51
N ALA A 109 5.91 3.15 -8.59
CA ALA A 109 6.02 2.63 -9.95
C ALA A 109 7.40 2.97 -10.52
N GLY A 110 8.01 2.01 -11.23
CA GLY A 110 9.31 2.21 -11.83
C GLY A 110 9.73 1.07 -12.75
N ARG A 111 10.96 1.13 -13.23
CA ARG A 111 11.58 0.02 -13.96
C ARG A 111 12.67 -0.62 -13.12
N ILE A 112 12.70 -1.94 -13.09
CA ILE A 112 13.74 -2.69 -12.37
C ILE A 112 15.09 -2.38 -12.98
N ARG A 113 16.03 -1.93 -12.17
CA ARG A 113 17.44 -1.83 -12.52
C ARG A 113 18.25 -3.01 -11.99
N TYR A 114 17.83 -3.52 -10.85
CA TYR A 114 18.49 -4.59 -10.14
C TYR A 114 17.49 -5.22 -9.17
N ALA A 115 17.52 -6.52 -9.04
CA ALA A 115 16.77 -7.24 -8.03
C ALA A 115 17.57 -8.47 -7.58
N ASP A 116 17.76 -8.61 -6.27
CA ASP A 116 18.48 -9.72 -5.67
C ASP A 116 17.65 -10.37 -4.56
N PRO A 117 17.09 -11.57 -4.81
CA PRO A 117 16.31 -12.29 -3.82
C PRO A 117 17.15 -12.73 -2.60
N PHE A 118 18.46 -12.96 -2.78
CA PHE A 118 19.34 -13.39 -1.70
C PHE A 118 19.64 -12.27 -0.72
N TRP A 119 20.01 -11.09 -1.25
CA TRP A 119 20.22 -9.89 -0.44
C TRP A 119 18.92 -9.17 -0.08
N ARG A 120 17.78 -9.64 -0.60
CA ARG A 120 16.45 -9.05 -0.39
C ARG A 120 16.44 -7.56 -0.72
N GLU A 121 16.86 -7.27 -1.93
CA GLU A 121 16.99 -5.89 -2.38
C GLU A 121 16.45 -5.74 -3.80
N ILE A 122 15.78 -4.62 -4.03
CA ILE A 122 15.37 -4.18 -5.36
C ILE A 122 15.75 -2.72 -5.57
N GLN A 123 16.23 -2.38 -6.76
CA GLN A 123 16.46 -1.01 -7.18
C GLN A 123 15.59 -0.69 -8.39
N LEU A 124 14.87 0.42 -8.30
CA LEU A 124 14.02 0.93 -9.36
C LEU A 124 14.56 2.23 -9.93
N SER A 125 14.35 2.41 -11.23
CA SER A 125 14.41 3.72 -11.89
C SER A 125 12.98 4.28 -11.87
N THR A 126 12.78 5.35 -11.11
CA THR A 126 11.50 6.06 -10.96
C THR A 126 11.60 7.47 -11.55
N PRO A 127 10.51 8.22 -11.67
CA PRO A 127 10.55 9.63 -12.05
C PRO A 127 11.40 10.50 -11.10
N ALA A 128 11.51 10.09 -9.82
CA ALA A 128 12.32 10.79 -8.81
C ALA A 128 13.82 10.44 -8.89
N GLY A 129 14.20 9.40 -9.65
CA GLY A 129 15.57 8.92 -9.78
C GLY A 129 15.70 7.43 -9.48
N PHE A 130 16.88 7.05 -8.96
CA PHE A 130 17.12 5.66 -8.55
C PHE A 130 16.79 5.49 -7.09
N GLU A 131 15.88 4.58 -6.82
CA GLU A 131 15.44 4.26 -5.47
C GLU A 131 15.71 2.80 -5.17
N ARG A 132 16.08 2.53 -3.92
CA ARG A 132 16.47 1.21 -3.42
C ARG A 132 15.58 0.85 -2.25
N PHE A 133 15.09 -0.39 -2.25
CA PHE A 133 14.17 -0.89 -1.24
C PHE A 133 14.62 -2.25 -0.73
N GLU A 134 14.45 -2.47 0.57
CA GLU A 134 14.51 -3.81 1.16
C GLU A 134 13.27 -4.59 0.73
N VAL A 135 13.43 -5.90 0.54
CA VAL A 135 12.36 -6.80 0.13
C VAL A 135 11.98 -7.70 1.30
N ASP A 136 10.70 -7.76 1.63
CA ASP A 136 10.22 -8.69 2.63
C ASP A 136 10.55 -10.15 2.25
N THR A 137 10.87 -10.95 3.24
CA THR A 137 11.29 -12.37 3.05
C THR A 137 10.25 -13.18 2.29
N LEU A 138 8.95 -12.93 2.51
CA LEU A 138 7.87 -13.66 1.85
C LEU A 138 7.70 -13.28 0.38
N VAL A 139 8.08 -12.05 0.04
CA VAL A 139 7.98 -11.52 -1.32
C VAL A 139 9.20 -11.86 -2.16
N GLY A 140 10.32 -12.20 -1.54
CA GLY A 140 11.57 -12.52 -2.23
C GLY A 140 11.41 -13.58 -3.32
N SER A 141 10.55 -14.57 -3.12
CA SER A 141 10.26 -15.60 -4.14
C SER A 141 9.56 -15.04 -5.38
N LYS A 142 8.78 -13.97 -5.26
CA LYS A 142 8.13 -13.30 -6.38
C LYS A 142 9.14 -12.62 -7.30
N LEU A 143 10.28 -12.18 -6.77
CA LEU A 143 11.31 -11.49 -7.57
C LEU A 143 11.85 -12.34 -8.72
N SER A 144 11.86 -13.65 -8.57
CA SER A 144 12.43 -14.57 -9.57
C SER A 144 11.77 -14.52 -10.96
N VAL A 145 10.54 -14.01 -11.06
CA VAL A 145 9.82 -13.88 -12.33
C VAL A 145 9.99 -12.52 -12.99
N PHE A 146 10.63 -11.57 -12.31
CA PHE A 146 10.87 -10.24 -12.82
C PHE A 146 12.30 -10.08 -13.33
N GLN A 147 12.47 -9.34 -14.41
CA GLN A 147 13.76 -9.11 -15.06
C GLN A 147 14.12 -7.63 -15.05
N GLU A 148 15.40 -7.34 -15.18
CA GLU A 148 15.90 -5.98 -15.35
C GLU A 148 15.21 -5.29 -16.54
N GLY A 149 14.88 -4.03 -16.41
CA GLY A 149 14.16 -3.23 -17.40
C GLY A 149 12.64 -3.37 -17.38
N MET A 150 12.08 -4.38 -16.69
CA MET A 150 10.62 -4.56 -16.63
C MET A 150 9.97 -3.41 -15.85
N PRO A 151 8.85 -2.86 -16.37
CA PRO A 151 8.05 -1.90 -15.64
C PRO A 151 7.27 -2.63 -14.54
N VAL A 152 7.37 -2.15 -13.31
CA VAL A 152 6.70 -2.73 -12.15
C VAL A 152 6.09 -1.67 -11.27
N THR A 153 5.14 -2.10 -10.47
CA THR A 153 4.62 -1.36 -9.32
C THR A 153 4.92 -2.20 -8.09
N ILE A 154 5.56 -1.59 -7.10
CA ILE A 154 5.81 -2.20 -5.79
C ILE A 154 4.94 -1.54 -4.74
N GLU A 155 4.62 -2.29 -3.70
CA GLU A 155 3.97 -1.80 -2.49
C GLU A 155 4.93 -1.91 -1.32
N LEU A 156 4.99 -0.85 -0.53
CA LEU A 156 5.86 -0.70 0.63
C LEU A 156 5.00 -0.62 1.89
N ASP A 157 5.44 -1.25 2.95
CA ASP A 157 4.87 -1.06 4.29
C ASP A 157 5.28 0.30 4.89
N ALA A 158 4.87 0.56 6.12
CA ALA A 158 5.19 1.79 6.83
C ALA A 158 6.71 2.01 7.02
N ASP A 159 7.48 0.93 7.06
CA ASP A 159 8.95 0.96 7.21
C ASP A 159 9.69 1.09 5.86
N ASN A 160 8.97 1.29 4.76
CA ASN A 160 9.47 1.31 3.38
C ASN A 160 10.10 -0.03 2.94
N VAL A 161 9.66 -1.14 3.49
CA VAL A 161 10.03 -2.48 3.02
C VAL A 161 9.03 -2.94 1.98
N MET A 162 9.51 -3.48 0.87
CA MET A 162 8.63 -3.98 -0.20
C MET A 162 7.90 -5.25 0.24
N ILE A 163 6.59 -5.17 0.29
CA ILE A 163 5.69 -6.26 0.69
C ILE A 163 4.93 -6.88 -0.49
N ASP A 164 4.88 -6.21 -1.63
CA ASP A 164 4.32 -6.78 -2.87
C ASP A 164 4.97 -6.17 -4.12
N ILE A 165 4.94 -6.92 -5.22
CA ILE A 165 5.40 -6.50 -6.54
C ILE A 165 4.50 -7.06 -7.63
N ARG A 166 4.19 -6.25 -8.62
CA ARG A 166 3.37 -6.62 -9.78
C ARG A 166 3.86 -5.93 -11.06
N PRO A 167 3.60 -6.52 -12.23
CA PRO A 167 3.85 -5.85 -13.51
C PRO A 167 3.05 -4.55 -13.60
N ASN A 168 3.68 -3.48 -14.06
CA ASN A 168 2.98 -2.27 -14.44
C ASN A 168 2.56 -2.42 -15.91
N ARG A 169 1.26 -2.40 -16.17
CA ARG A 169 0.67 -2.54 -17.50
C ARG A 169 0.51 -1.20 -18.20
#